data_1e756e08e4e8a9b5c6103168cf2c46c8
#
_entry.id   1e756e08e4e8a9b5c6103168cf2c46c8
#
_cell.length_a   1.000
_cell.length_b   1.000
_cell.length_c   1.000
_cell.angle_alpha   90.00
_cell.angle_beta   90.00
_cell.angle_gamma   90.00
#
_symmetry.space_group_name_H-M   'P 1'
#
loop_
_entity.id
_entity.type
_entity.pdbx_description
1 polymer ?
#
loop_
_entity_poly.entity_id
_entity_poly.type
_entity_poly.pdbx_seq_one_letter_code
_entity_poly.pdbx_strand_id
1 'polypeptide(L)'
;MDNLILPRSFKVLDNNCALVGAPPNLFHACDTDGDLQADTREIIEDTFSEEGVLEHGANGLYWGMDNTINVSEHNWHLKISEDGFYTSPIHWRGQWLISQDDSGRIYRNVNSNPLHVDYISPDYYARNFNLIRTTGNYYNLIDQSEAEIWPIRPTPGLNRAYRAQALREDGSASYYGGTSSPMIFRGDRLPEEIQGQPLVVDSPTNLIHLLKLEDDGAGNLYADDFYDRGEIIASTDERFRPVHMVPSWDGTFYIIDMYRGVSQDYPYQTNYLKNYIEEHGLADHRGLGRVY
;
A
#
# COMPACT_ATOMS: atom_id res chain seq x y z
N MET A 1 -13.26 19.39 -3.88
CA MET A 1 -14.31 18.44 -3.45
C MET A 1 -14.25 18.33 -1.94
N ASP A 2 -15.29 18.79 -1.24
CA ASP A 2 -15.33 18.87 0.21
C ASP A 2 -16.28 17.83 0.83
N ASN A 3 -16.25 17.71 2.15
CA ASN A 3 -17.12 16.83 2.95
C ASN A 3 -17.00 15.34 2.61
N LEU A 4 -15.80 14.88 2.28
CA LEU A 4 -15.52 13.47 2.09
C LEU A 4 -15.26 12.79 3.44
N ILE A 5 -15.88 11.64 3.65
CA ILE A 5 -15.63 10.80 4.82
C ILE A 5 -14.52 9.81 4.47
N LEU A 6 -13.40 9.89 5.20
CA LEU A 6 -12.26 8.96 5.06
C LEU A 6 -11.82 8.74 3.59
N PRO A 7 -11.49 9.78 2.82
CA PRO A 7 -11.01 9.58 1.46
C PRO A 7 -9.71 8.76 1.47
N ARG A 8 -9.69 7.66 0.69
CA ARG A 8 -8.61 6.66 0.72
C ARG A 8 -7.88 6.51 -0.59
N SER A 9 -8.54 6.92 -1.67
CA SER A 9 -8.04 6.68 -3.00
C SER A 9 -8.34 7.87 -3.88
N PHE A 10 -7.36 8.19 -4.71
CA PHE A 10 -7.48 9.24 -5.70
C PHE A 10 -6.75 8.82 -6.97
N LYS A 11 -7.41 8.90 -8.11
CA LYS A 11 -6.81 8.62 -9.40
C LYS A 11 -7.22 9.66 -10.41
N VAL A 12 -6.25 10.44 -10.88
CA VAL A 12 -6.47 11.38 -11.98
C VAL A 12 -6.78 10.61 -13.26
N LEU A 13 -7.79 11.06 -13.96
CA LEU A 13 -8.19 10.63 -15.30
C LEU A 13 -7.88 11.75 -16.31
N ASP A 14 -8.23 11.52 -17.57
CA ASP A 14 -8.17 12.54 -18.60
C ASP A 14 -9.28 13.59 -18.41
N ASN A 15 -9.16 14.73 -19.12
CA ASN A 15 -10.18 15.78 -19.18
C ASN A 15 -10.55 16.42 -17.83
N ASN A 16 -9.56 16.68 -16.98
CA ASN A 16 -9.73 17.29 -15.65
C ASN A 16 -10.67 16.51 -14.71
N CYS A 17 -10.77 15.21 -14.89
CA CYS A 17 -11.57 14.33 -14.05
C CYS A 17 -10.71 13.46 -13.16
N ALA A 18 -11.28 12.97 -12.06
CA ALA A 18 -10.64 12.04 -11.15
C ALA A 18 -11.66 11.04 -10.59
N LEU A 19 -11.15 9.85 -10.26
CA LEU A 19 -11.82 8.93 -9.36
C LEU A 19 -11.44 9.25 -7.93
N VAL A 20 -12.43 9.29 -7.06
CA VAL A 20 -12.25 9.57 -5.62
C VAL A 20 -12.97 8.51 -4.81
N GLY A 21 -12.19 7.66 -4.14
CA GLY A 21 -12.72 6.64 -3.24
C GLY A 21 -12.90 7.21 -1.83
N ALA A 22 -14.14 7.41 -1.43
CA ALA A 22 -14.49 7.82 -0.07
C ALA A 22 -15.72 7.01 0.37
N PRO A 23 -15.55 6.07 1.32
CA PRO A 23 -16.59 5.16 1.73
C PRO A 23 -17.95 5.82 2.01
N PRO A 24 -19.08 5.19 1.62
CA PRO A 24 -19.14 3.91 0.92
C PRO A 24 -18.91 4.00 -0.60
N ASN A 25 -18.68 5.21 -1.13
CA ASN A 25 -18.77 5.49 -2.56
C ASN A 25 -17.41 5.59 -3.25
N LEU A 26 -17.42 5.26 -4.52
CA LEU A 26 -16.45 5.67 -5.51
C LEU A 26 -17.08 6.72 -6.42
N PHE A 27 -16.47 7.89 -6.47
CA PHE A 27 -16.96 9.01 -7.24
C PHE A 27 -16.14 9.22 -8.51
N HIS A 28 -16.82 9.60 -9.59
CA HIS A 28 -16.22 10.29 -10.72
C HIS A 28 -16.51 11.79 -10.57
N ALA A 29 -15.47 12.59 -10.48
CA ALA A 29 -15.55 14.01 -10.22
C ALA A 29 -14.74 14.78 -11.26
N CYS A 30 -15.32 15.85 -11.83
CA CYS A 30 -14.68 16.64 -12.87
C CYS A 30 -14.69 18.13 -12.53
N ASP A 31 -13.58 18.78 -12.85
CA ASP A 31 -13.42 20.23 -12.91
C ASP A 31 -13.69 20.65 -14.36
N THR A 32 -14.77 21.36 -14.59
CA THR A 32 -15.25 21.72 -15.95
C THR A 32 -14.83 23.12 -16.38
N ASP A 33 -14.40 23.97 -15.44
CA ASP A 33 -14.00 25.36 -15.71
C ASP A 33 -12.50 25.64 -15.47
N GLY A 34 -11.77 24.69 -14.91
CA GLY A 34 -10.33 24.74 -14.72
C GLY A 34 -9.85 25.48 -13.46
N ASP A 35 -10.74 25.66 -12.49
CA ASP A 35 -10.42 26.34 -11.22
C ASP A 35 -9.82 25.42 -10.15
N LEU A 36 -9.56 24.12 -10.48
CA LEU A 36 -9.07 23.07 -9.61
C LEU A 36 -10.05 22.63 -8.52
N GLN A 37 -11.34 22.92 -8.70
CA GLN A 37 -12.40 22.40 -7.87
C GLN A 37 -13.33 21.52 -8.72
N ALA A 38 -13.89 20.50 -8.13
CA ALA A 38 -14.83 19.64 -8.85
C ALA A 38 -16.21 20.27 -8.92
N ASP A 39 -16.70 20.55 -10.14
CA ASP A 39 -18.04 21.07 -10.42
C ASP A 39 -19.08 19.96 -10.46
N THR A 40 -18.66 18.78 -10.92
CA THR A 40 -19.53 17.62 -11.05
C THR A 40 -19.05 16.48 -10.16
N ARG A 41 -20.01 15.70 -9.65
CA ARG A 41 -19.76 14.55 -8.81
C ARG A 41 -20.82 13.49 -9.05
N GLU A 42 -20.41 12.37 -9.60
CA GLU A 42 -21.25 11.22 -9.88
C GLU A 42 -20.77 10.01 -9.03
N ILE A 43 -21.70 9.27 -8.45
CA ILE A 43 -21.40 7.99 -7.81
C ILE A 43 -21.38 6.93 -8.90
N ILE A 44 -20.22 6.29 -9.11
CA ILE A 44 -20.07 5.20 -10.09
C ILE A 44 -20.10 3.82 -9.41
N GLU A 45 -19.91 3.77 -8.10
CA GLU A 45 -20.00 2.56 -7.28
C GLU A 45 -20.32 2.95 -5.84
N ASP A 46 -21.29 2.31 -5.22
CA ASP A 46 -21.77 2.60 -3.86
C ASP A 46 -21.39 1.53 -2.82
N THR A 47 -20.61 0.55 -3.24
CA THR A 47 -20.07 -0.54 -2.39
C THR A 47 -18.55 -0.52 -2.32
N PHE A 48 -17.91 0.64 -2.55
CA PHE A 48 -16.45 0.76 -2.58
C PHE A 48 -15.81 0.34 -1.25
N SER A 49 -16.45 0.66 -0.11
CA SER A 49 -16.05 0.18 1.20
C SER A 49 -17.16 0.39 2.20
N GLU A 50 -17.14 -0.33 3.33
CA GLU A 50 -18.07 -0.09 4.42
C GLU A 50 -17.82 1.29 5.06
N GLU A 51 -18.90 1.98 5.41
CA GLU A 51 -18.82 3.28 6.08
C GLU A 51 -18.23 3.11 7.49
N GLY A 52 -17.29 4.00 7.86
CA GLY A 52 -16.66 4.02 9.18
C GLY A 52 -15.53 3.02 9.40
N VAL A 53 -15.22 2.14 8.44
CA VAL A 53 -14.07 1.24 8.53
C VAL A 53 -12.79 2.00 8.19
N LEU A 54 -11.86 2.12 9.14
CA LEU A 54 -10.57 2.79 8.96
C LEU A 54 -9.52 1.86 8.37
N GLU A 55 -9.40 0.64 8.88
CA GLU A 55 -8.59 -0.43 8.29
C GLU A 55 -9.48 -1.34 7.44
N HIS A 56 -8.88 -2.19 6.62
CA HIS A 56 -9.58 -3.20 5.82
C HIS A 56 -10.66 -2.65 4.87
N GLY A 57 -10.44 -1.47 4.32
CA GLY A 57 -11.34 -0.88 3.33
C GLY A 57 -10.67 -0.71 1.98
N ALA A 58 -11.47 -0.76 0.91
CA ALA A 58 -11.01 -0.61 -0.46
C ALA A 58 -10.10 0.62 -0.65
N ASN A 59 -9.02 0.43 -1.39
CA ASN A 59 -8.03 1.47 -1.66
C ASN A 59 -7.20 1.13 -2.91
N GLY A 60 -6.28 2.02 -3.28
CA GLY A 60 -5.29 1.79 -4.32
C GLY A 60 -5.61 2.50 -5.64
N LEU A 61 -6.74 2.24 -6.30
CA LEU A 61 -7.09 2.78 -7.62
C LEU A 61 -5.91 2.86 -8.59
N TYR A 62 -5.25 1.72 -8.80
CA TYR A 62 -4.09 1.63 -9.65
C TYR A 62 -4.47 1.32 -11.10
N TRP A 63 -4.19 2.24 -12.03
CA TRP A 63 -4.44 2.04 -13.45
C TRP A 63 -3.35 1.17 -14.06
N GLY A 64 -3.69 -0.08 -14.33
CA GLY A 64 -2.79 -1.06 -14.92
C GLY A 64 -2.60 -0.91 -16.43
N MET A 65 -1.57 -1.56 -16.96
CA MET A 65 -1.24 -1.58 -18.39
C MET A 65 -2.31 -2.29 -19.24
N ASP A 66 -3.15 -3.10 -18.62
CA ASP A 66 -4.28 -3.79 -19.24
C ASP A 66 -5.55 -2.91 -19.31
N ASN A 67 -5.41 -1.63 -19.04
CA ASN A 67 -6.48 -0.63 -18.97
C ASN A 67 -7.53 -0.92 -17.89
N THR A 68 -7.13 -1.60 -16.84
CA THR A 68 -7.94 -1.93 -15.67
C THR A 68 -7.52 -1.06 -14.49
N ILE A 69 -8.47 -0.47 -13.77
CA ILE A 69 -8.19 0.20 -12.50
C ILE A 69 -8.35 -0.80 -11.38
N ASN A 70 -7.21 -1.24 -10.87
CA ASN A 70 -7.12 -2.23 -9.81
C ASN A 70 -7.41 -1.62 -8.44
N VAL A 71 -8.06 -2.39 -7.58
CA VAL A 71 -8.42 -2.02 -6.22
C VAL A 71 -7.85 -3.06 -5.25
N SER A 72 -7.25 -2.61 -4.16
CA SER A 72 -6.88 -3.47 -3.03
C SER A 72 -8.01 -3.54 -2.01
N GLU A 73 -8.01 -4.61 -1.21
CA GLU A 73 -9.04 -4.88 -0.20
C GLU A 73 -10.45 -4.89 -0.79
N HIS A 74 -10.58 -5.41 -2.02
CA HIS A 74 -11.87 -5.55 -2.71
C HIS A 74 -11.92 -6.78 -3.62
N ASN A 75 -13.14 -7.14 -4.06
CA ASN A 75 -13.43 -8.29 -4.90
C ASN A 75 -13.82 -7.92 -6.34
N TRP A 76 -13.57 -6.70 -6.76
CA TRP A 76 -13.70 -6.25 -8.14
C TRP A 76 -12.57 -5.29 -8.52
N HIS A 77 -12.41 -5.08 -9.81
CA HIS A 77 -11.68 -3.96 -10.38
C HIS A 77 -12.58 -3.19 -11.36
N LEU A 78 -12.23 -1.94 -11.61
CA LEU A 78 -12.97 -1.04 -12.46
C LEU A 78 -12.40 -1.09 -13.88
N LYS A 79 -13.28 -1.09 -14.87
CA LYS A 79 -12.95 -0.96 -16.29
C LYS A 79 -13.62 0.28 -16.85
N ILE A 80 -12.96 0.92 -17.82
CA ILE A 80 -13.45 2.06 -18.54
C ILE A 80 -13.78 1.63 -19.97
N SER A 81 -14.95 1.99 -20.46
CA SER A 81 -15.39 1.79 -21.84
C SER A 81 -15.96 3.09 -22.41
N GLU A 82 -16.32 3.07 -23.69
CA GLU A 82 -17.03 4.20 -24.34
C GLU A 82 -18.38 4.52 -23.66
N ASP A 83 -19.00 3.51 -23.06
CA ASP A 83 -20.29 3.64 -22.35
C ASP A 83 -20.16 4.06 -20.89
N GLY A 84 -18.92 4.25 -20.38
CA GLY A 84 -18.62 4.64 -18.99
C GLY A 84 -17.88 3.57 -18.19
N PHE A 85 -18.14 3.56 -16.89
CA PHE A 85 -17.46 2.69 -15.93
C PHE A 85 -18.28 1.43 -15.66
N TYR A 86 -17.59 0.30 -15.50
CA TYR A 86 -18.21 -0.94 -15.05
C TYR A 86 -17.24 -1.76 -14.18
N THR A 87 -17.77 -2.49 -13.21
CA THR A 87 -17.00 -3.37 -12.36
C THR A 87 -16.86 -4.77 -12.97
N SER A 88 -15.73 -5.41 -12.78
CA SER A 88 -15.49 -6.80 -13.13
C SER A 88 -15.01 -7.56 -11.90
N PRO A 89 -15.62 -8.72 -11.56
CA PRO A 89 -15.31 -9.43 -10.35
C PRO A 89 -13.92 -10.04 -10.40
N ILE A 90 -13.21 -9.95 -9.27
CA ILE A 90 -11.95 -10.64 -9.01
C ILE A 90 -12.03 -11.32 -7.64
N HIS A 91 -11.04 -12.14 -7.31
CA HIS A 91 -10.90 -12.58 -5.93
C HIS A 91 -10.37 -11.44 -5.05
N TRP A 92 -10.79 -11.40 -3.79
CA TRP A 92 -10.29 -10.44 -2.81
C TRP A 92 -8.77 -10.44 -2.75
N ARG A 93 -8.13 -9.27 -2.84
CA ARG A 93 -6.69 -9.11 -3.02
C ARG A 93 -6.12 -7.97 -2.22
N GLY A 94 -4.94 -8.22 -1.64
CA GLY A 94 -4.12 -7.22 -0.99
C GLY A 94 -4.76 -6.56 0.21
N GLN A 95 -4.05 -5.63 0.80
CA GLN A 95 -4.57 -4.80 1.88
C GLN A 95 -4.29 -3.32 1.64
N TRP A 96 -3.07 -2.97 1.25
CA TRP A 96 -2.67 -1.58 1.11
C TRP A 96 -1.95 -1.32 -0.20
N LEU A 97 -2.65 -0.62 -1.11
CA LEU A 97 -2.11 -0.12 -2.37
C LEU A 97 -1.66 -1.24 -3.34
N ILE A 98 -1.13 -0.83 -4.47
CA ILE A 98 -0.83 -1.71 -5.61
C ILE A 98 0.31 -1.10 -6.40
N SER A 99 1.12 -1.96 -7.00
CA SER A 99 2.11 -1.58 -8.02
C SER A 99 2.09 -2.57 -9.18
N GLN A 100 2.80 -2.24 -10.24
CA GLN A 100 2.96 -3.06 -11.44
C GLN A 100 4.38 -2.92 -11.99
N ASP A 101 4.92 -4.02 -12.52
CA ASP A 101 6.17 -3.99 -13.26
C ASP A 101 5.98 -3.78 -14.78
N ASP A 102 7.08 -3.72 -15.53
CA ASP A 102 7.06 -3.53 -16.97
C ASP A 102 6.55 -4.74 -17.76
N SER A 103 6.42 -5.89 -17.11
CA SER A 103 5.79 -7.09 -17.67
C SER A 103 4.27 -7.14 -17.43
N GLY A 104 3.72 -6.16 -16.71
CA GLY A 104 2.29 -6.09 -16.40
C GLY A 104 1.87 -6.92 -15.19
N ARG A 105 2.81 -7.51 -14.44
CA ARG A 105 2.52 -8.25 -13.21
C ARG A 105 2.10 -7.29 -12.11
N ILE A 106 1.03 -7.62 -11.39
CA ILE A 106 0.47 -6.78 -10.32
C ILE A 106 1.05 -7.21 -8.97
N TYR A 107 1.57 -6.25 -8.22
CA TYR A 107 2.13 -6.46 -6.90
C TYR A 107 1.24 -5.86 -5.81
N ARG A 108 1.09 -6.61 -4.72
CA ARG A 108 0.25 -6.28 -3.56
C ARG A 108 0.93 -6.72 -2.29
N ASN A 109 0.39 -6.34 -1.14
CA ASN A 109 0.84 -6.80 0.16
C ASN A 109 -0.32 -7.02 1.14
N VAL A 110 -0.01 -7.58 2.28
CA VAL A 110 -0.81 -7.53 3.51
C VAL A 110 0.10 -7.18 4.67
N ASN A 111 -0.46 -6.81 5.81
CA ASN A 111 0.30 -6.34 6.99
C ASN A 111 1.56 -7.16 7.34
N SER A 112 1.50 -8.47 7.15
CA SER A 112 2.57 -9.39 7.56
C SER A 112 3.40 -9.93 6.41
N ASN A 113 2.88 -9.92 5.18
CA ASN A 113 3.61 -10.41 4.02
C ASN A 113 3.84 -9.24 3.07
N PRO A 114 5.10 -8.82 2.92
CA PRO A 114 5.42 -7.54 2.28
C PRO A 114 5.17 -7.54 0.77
N LEU A 115 5.21 -8.70 0.10
CA LEU A 115 5.12 -8.73 -1.36
C LEU A 115 4.42 -9.98 -1.89
N HIS A 116 3.33 -9.76 -2.59
CA HIS A 116 2.62 -10.75 -3.39
C HIS A 116 2.61 -10.34 -4.85
N VAL A 117 2.54 -11.30 -5.76
CA VAL A 117 2.43 -11.07 -7.19
C VAL A 117 1.27 -11.83 -7.81
N ASP A 118 0.55 -11.19 -8.71
CA ASP A 118 -0.29 -11.86 -9.71
C ASP A 118 0.50 -11.94 -11.03
N TYR A 119 0.88 -13.15 -11.45
CA TYR A 119 1.64 -13.36 -12.69
C TYR A 119 0.84 -13.10 -13.95
N ILE A 120 -0.48 -13.23 -13.84
CA ILE A 120 -1.43 -12.91 -14.89
C ILE A 120 -2.62 -12.14 -14.29
N SER A 121 -3.37 -11.44 -15.16
CA SER A 121 -4.52 -10.66 -14.70
C SER A 121 -5.49 -11.51 -13.86
N PRO A 122 -5.94 -10.99 -12.72
CA PRO A 122 -6.93 -11.64 -11.85
C PRO A 122 -8.23 -12.05 -12.54
N ASP A 123 -8.60 -11.41 -13.63
CA ASP A 123 -9.77 -11.74 -14.45
C ASP A 123 -9.80 -13.20 -14.93
N TYR A 124 -8.63 -13.76 -15.27
CA TYR A 124 -8.56 -15.13 -15.75
C TYR A 124 -8.93 -16.14 -14.68
N TYR A 125 -8.53 -15.89 -13.44
CA TYR A 125 -8.85 -16.72 -12.30
C TYR A 125 -10.30 -16.55 -11.85
N ALA A 126 -10.81 -15.32 -11.88
CA ALA A 126 -12.17 -14.99 -11.45
C ALA A 126 -13.25 -15.63 -12.33
N ARG A 127 -12.95 -15.96 -13.59
CA ARG A 127 -13.86 -16.70 -14.49
C ARG A 127 -14.20 -18.10 -13.99
N ASN A 128 -13.37 -18.67 -13.12
CA ASN A 128 -13.64 -19.94 -12.46
C ASN A 128 -13.57 -19.75 -10.94
N PHE A 129 -14.71 -19.63 -10.30
CA PHE A 129 -14.82 -19.42 -8.85
C PHE A 129 -14.17 -20.51 -7.99
N ASN A 130 -13.85 -21.67 -8.57
CA ASN A 130 -13.12 -22.73 -7.86
C ASN A 130 -11.61 -22.52 -7.85
N LEU A 131 -11.07 -21.60 -8.64
CA LEU A 131 -9.64 -21.27 -8.70
C LEU A 131 -9.23 -20.15 -7.70
N ILE A 132 -9.77 -20.18 -6.49
CA ILE A 132 -9.48 -19.17 -5.47
C ILE A 132 -8.01 -19.21 -5.01
N ARG A 133 -7.43 -20.40 -4.97
CA ARG A 133 -6.04 -20.62 -4.58
C ARG A 133 -5.36 -21.47 -5.65
N THR A 134 -4.63 -20.82 -6.53
CA THR A 134 -3.85 -21.49 -7.55
C THR A 134 -2.47 -20.85 -7.67
N THR A 135 -1.48 -21.64 -8.04
CA THR A 135 -0.11 -21.13 -8.24
C THR A 135 -0.09 -19.98 -9.24
N GLY A 136 0.65 -18.94 -8.94
CA GLY A 136 0.76 -17.76 -9.80
C GLY A 136 -0.35 -16.72 -9.64
N ASN A 137 -1.29 -16.97 -8.73
CA ASN A 137 -2.36 -16.05 -8.38
C ASN A 137 -2.18 -15.61 -6.92
N TYR A 138 -1.93 -14.32 -6.69
CA TYR A 138 -1.63 -13.76 -5.37
C TYR A 138 -0.52 -14.57 -4.66
N TYR A 139 0.55 -14.80 -5.40
CA TYR A 139 1.65 -15.63 -4.94
C TYR A 139 2.56 -14.83 -3.99
N ASN A 140 2.81 -15.39 -2.81
CA ASN A 140 3.70 -14.76 -1.82
C ASN A 140 5.16 -14.94 -2.26
N LEU A 141 5.89 -13.84 -2.40
CA LEU A 141 7.27 -13.83 -2.87
C LEU A 141 8.30 -13.92 -1.75
N ILE A 142 7.91 -13.55 -0.53
CA ILE A 142 8.73 -13.61 0.67
C ILE A 142 7.84 -13.69 1.91
N ASP A 143 8.10 -14.63 2.80
CA ASP A 143 7.36 -14.76 4.06
C ASP A 143 7.89 -13.81 5.13
N GLN A 144 7.00 -13.37 6.03
CA GLN A 144 7.36 -12.51 7.16
C GLN A 144 8.54 -13.08 8.01
N SER A 145 8.64 -14.41 8.08
CA SER A 145 9.70 -15.08 8.83
C SER A 145 11.06 -15.06 8.13
N GLU A 146 11.11 -14.72 6.86
CA GLU A 146 12.30 -14.68 6.02
C GLU A 146 12.75 -13.25 5.75
N ALA A 147 11.82 -12.28 5.80
CA ALA A 147 12.07 -10.87 5.58
C ALA A 147 12.39 -10.17 6.91
N GLU A 148 13.67 -10.01 7.21
CA GLU A 148 14.13 -9.22 8.34
C GLU A 148 14.12 -7.72 8.01
N ILE A 149 13.85 -6.88 9.01
CA ILE A 149 13.96 -5.42 8.88
C ILE A 149 14.97 -4.88 9.88
N TRP A 150 15.57 -3.74 9.55
CA TRP A 150 16.68 -3.16 10.31
C TRP A 150 16.42 -1.71 10.72
N PRO A 151 15.46 -1.44 11.64
CA PRO A 151 15.23 -0.10 12.16
C PRO A 151 16.48 0.46 12.80
N ILE A 152 16.76 1.76 12.61
CA ILE A 152 17.92 2.45 13.18
C ILE A 152 17.69 3.02 14.58
N ARG A 153 16.60 2.59 15.23
CA ARG A 153 16.20 2.95 16.60
C ARG A 153 15.46 1.78 17.25
N PRO A 154 15.40 1.73 18.59
CA PRO A 154 14.44 0.88 19.28
C PRO A 154 13.01 1.20 18.89
N THR A 155 12.17 0.18 18.69
CA THR A 155 10.78 0.31 18.24
C THR A 155 9.78 -0.35 19.20
N PRO A 156 9.83 -0.04 20.52
CA PRO A 156 8.92 -0.65 21.50
C PRO A 156 7.45 -0.24 21.31
N GLY A 157 7.17 0.80 20.51
CA GLY A 157 5.83 1.27 20.15
C GLY A 157 5.09 0.40 19.12
N LEU A 158 5.58 -0.81 18.83
CA LEU A 158 4.86 -1.76 17.99
C LEU A 158 3.67 -2.37 18.75
N ASN A 159 2.57 -2.62 18.03
CA ASN A 159 1.34 -3.15 18.61
C ASN A 159 1.52 -4.48 19.37
N ARG A 160 2.49 -5.28 18.95
CA ARG A 160 2.77 -6.61 19.53
C ARG A 160 4.21 -6.77 19.99
N ALA A 161 4.89 -5.69 20.37
CA ALA A 161 6.28 -5.72 20.84
C ALA A 161 6.51 -6.61 22.07
N TYR A 162 5.46 -6.91 22.83
CA TYR A 162 5.50 -7.85 23.96
C TYR A 162 5.68 -9.33 23.58
N ARG A 163 5.57 -9.68 22.29
CA ARG A 163 5.76 -11.05 21.82
C ARG A 163 7.25 -11.41 21.83
N ALA A 164 7.55 -12.65 22.17
CA ALA A 164 8.90 -13.19 22.02
C ALA A 164 9.36 -13.03 20.56
N GLN A 165 10.60 -12.62 20.36
CA GLN A 165 11.24 -12.40 19.06
C GLN A 165 10.69 -11.22 18.25
N ALA A 166 9.73 -10.41 18.77
CA ALA A 166 9.29 -9.22 18.09
C ALA A 166 10.35 -8.12 18.06
N LEU A 167 11.11 -8.04 19.13
CA LEU A 167 12.23 -7.11 19.26
C LEU A 167 13.55 -7.86 19.46
N ARG A 168 14.62 -7.32 18.88
CA ARG A 168 16.00 -7.74 19.15
C ARG A 168 16.46 -7.26 20.53
N GLU A 169 17.65 -7.66 20.95
CA GLU A 169 18.24 -7.26 22.24
C GLU A 169 18.40 -5.74 22.39
N ASP A 170 18.63 -5.03 21.29
CA ASP A 170 18.74 -3.57 21.25
C ASP A 170 17.37 -2.85 21.25
N GLY A 171 16.28 -3.60 21.28
CA GLY A 171 14.89 -3.09 21.24
C GLY A 171 14.39 -2.74 19.85
N SER A 172 15.14 -2.97 18.77
CA SER A 172 14.66 -2.79 17.40
C SER A 172 13.79 -3.97 16.94
N ALA A 173 12.81 -3.70 16.07
CA ALA A 173 11.97 -4.74 15.49
C ALA A 173 12.80 -5.71 14.64
N SER A 174 12.47 -7.00 14.71
CA SER A 174 13.12 -8.04 13.91
C SER A 174 12.37 -8.35 12.61
N TYR A 175 11.08 -8.01 12.53
CA TYR A 175 10.23 -8.24 11.36
C TYR A 175 9.19 -7.13 11.22
N TYR A 176 8.53 -7.06 10.08
CA TYR A 176 7.55 -6.04 9.74
C TYR A 176 6.45 -5.88 10.79
N GLY A 177 6.19 -4.63 11.14
CA GLY A 177 5.11 -4.24 12.04
C GLY A 177 3.76 -4.08 11.34
N GLY A 178 3.79 -3.68 10.07
CA GLY A 178 2.60 -3.47 9.24
C GLY A 178 2.95 -2.87 7.89
N THR A 179 3.12 -3.74 6.88
CA THR A 179 3.56 -3.32 5.55
C THR A 179 2.45 -2.62 4.76
N SER A 180 2.84 -1.68 3.93
CA SER A 180 1.97 -1.00 2.97
C SER A 180 2.72 -0.57 1.71
N SER A 181 1.98 -0.11 0.71
CA SER A 181 2.53 0.52 -0.49
C SER A 181 3.70 -0.22 -1.14
N PRO A 182 3.50 -1.45 -1.62
CA PRO A 182 4.52 -2.09 -2.43
C PRO A 182 4.69 -1.26 -3.71
N MET A 183 5.90 -0.81 -4.00
CA MET A 183 6.19 -0.03 -5.19
C MET A 183 7.33 -0.66 -5.96
N ILE A 184 7.09 -1.13 -7.16
CA ILE A 184 8.18 -1.47 -8.10
C ILE A 184 8.76 -0.16 -8.60
N PHE A 185 10.02 0.10 -8.28
CA PHE A 185 10.67 1.34 -8.68
C PHE A 185 11.04 1.29 -10.17
N ARG A 186 10.44 2.17 -10.96
CA ARG A 186 10.61 2.24 -12.42
C ARG A 186 11.23 3.57 -12.88
N GLY A 187 11.70 4.37 -11.93
CA GLY A 187 12.40 5.61 -12.20
C GLY A 187 13.87 5.39 -12.55
N ASP A 188 14.54 6.43 -13.03
CA ASP A 188 15.94 6.40 -13.45
C ASP A 188 16.86 7.33 -12.64
N ARG A 189 16.34 7.90 -11.54
CA ARG A 189 17.11 8.83 -10.69
C ARG A 189 17.75 8.18 -9.46
N LEU A 190 17.49 6.92 -9.21
CA LEU A 190 18.23 6.10 -8.26
C LEU A 190 19.26 5.22 -9.00
N PRO A 191 20.21 4.60 -8.26
CA PRO A 191 21.15 3.66 -8.83
C PRO A 191 20.47 2.58 -9.67
N GLU A 192 21.15 2.15 -10.76
CA GLU A 192 20.59 1.21 -11.73
C GLU A 192 20.17 -0.12 -11.10
N GLU A 193 20.88 -0.57 -10.08
CA GLU A 193 20.58 -1.81 -9.34
C GLU A 193 19.26 -1.78 -8.55
N ILE A 194 18.71 -0.58 -8.33
CA ILE A 194 17.42 -0.40 -7.64
C ILE A 194 16.24 -0.39 -8.65
N GLN A 195 16.54 -0.17 -9.93
CA GLN A 195 15.47 -0.13 -10.94
C GLN A 195 14.83 -1.52 -11.08
N GLY A 196 13.50 -1.53 -11.12
CA GLY A 196 12.72 -2.76 -11.16
C GLY A 196 12.57 -3.47 -9.80
N GLN A 197 13.22 -2.96 -8.74
CA GLN A 197 13.17 -3.57 -7.41
C GLN A 197 11.96 -3.07 -6.60
N PRO A 198 11.40 -3.93 -5.74
CA PRO A 198 10.30 -3.56 -4.86
C PRO A 198 10.77 -2.77 -3.63
N LEU A 199 10.13 -1.62 -3.40
CA LEU A 199 10.18 -0.92 -2.13
C LEU A 199 8.89 -1.19 -1.37
N VAL A 200 8.99 -1.42 -0.07
CA VAL A 200 7.85 -1.69 0.81
C VAL A 200 7.94 -0.79 2.03
N VAL A 201 6.85 -0.09 2.31
CA VAL A 201 6.75 0.74 3.50
C VAL A 201 6.45 -0.10 4.72
N ASP A 202 7.14 0.13 5.84
CA ASP A 202 6.73 -0.34 7.15
C ASP A 202 6.56 0.83 8.14
N SER A 203 5.35 1.36 8.17
CA SER A 203 4.99 2.54 8.95
C SER A 203 5.24 2.39 10.45
N PRO A 204 4.92 1.23 11.11
CA PRO A 204 5.16 1.07 12.53
C PRO A 204 6.63 1.11 12.94
N THR A 205 7.54 0.76 12.05
CA THR A 205 8.98 0.67 12.33
C THR A 205 9.80 1.83 11.77
N ASN A 206 9.12 2.82 11.16
CA ASN A 206 9.72 4.07 10.68
C ASN A 206 10.71 3.87 9.52
N LEU A 207 10.38 3.01 8.56
CA LEU A 207 11.30 2.68 7.47
C LEU A 207 10.60 2.39 6.15
N ILE A 208 11.39 2.37 5.10
CA ILE A 208 11.07 1.81 3.79
C ILE A 208 12.15 0.76 3.49
N HIS A 209 11.70 -0.46 3.28
CA HIS A 209 12.54 -1.60 2.97
C HIS A 209 12.68 -1.77 1.46
N LEU A 210 13.87 -2.15 1.00
CA LEU A 210 14.15 -2.50 -0.37
C LEU A 210 14.35 -4.00 -0.47
N LEU A 211 13.52 -4.64 -1.29
CA LEU A 211 13.66 -6.05 -1.61
C LEU A 211 14.41 -6.23 -2.93
N LYS A 212 15.08 -7.34 -3.08
CA LYS A 212 15.68 -7.81 -4.32
C LYS A 212 14.76 -8.84 -4.95
N LEU A 213 14.24 -8.52 -6.13
CA LEU A 213 13.41 -9.43 -6.91
C LEU A 213 14.31 -10.27 -7.82
N GLU A 214 14.19 -11.58 -7.74
CA GLU A 214 14.96 -12.51 -8.54
C GLU A 214 14.03 -13.39 -9.39
N ASP A 215 14.47 -13.73 -10.60
CA ASP A 215 13.79 -14.66 -11.52
C ASP A 215 14.67 -15.90 -11.67
N ASP A 216 14.10 -17.08 -11.55
CA ASP A 216 14.81 -18.36 -11.68
C ASP A 216 15.13 -18.74 -13.14
N GLY A 217 14.83 -17.86 -14.09
CA GLY A 217 14.99 -18.10 -15.53
C GLY A 217 13.86 -18.92 -16.16
N ALA A 218 12.93 -19.44 -15.35
CA ALA A 218 11.70 -20.09 -15.80
C ALA A 218 10.47 -19.20 -15.62
N GLY A 219 10.69 -17.96 -15.15
CA GLY A 219 9.64 -16.97 -14.90
C GLY A 219 9.04 -17.05 -13.51
N ASN A 220 9.57 -17.86 -12.60
CA ASN A 220 9.16 -17.82 -11.21
C ASN A 220 9.98 -16.76 -10.48
N LEU A 221 9.26 -15.90 -9.75
CA LEU A 221 9.87 -14.85 -8.95
C LEU A 221 9.95 -15.28 -7.48
N TYR A 222 10.98 -14.79 -6.83
CA TYR A 222 11.09 -14.76 -5.37
C TYR A 222 11.77 -13.44 -4.95
N ALA A 223 11.58 -13.04 -3.71
CA ALA A 223 12.17 -11.83 -3.19
C ALA A 223 13.03 -12.14 -1.97
N ASP A 224 14.09 -11.37 -1.79
CA ASP A 224 15.02 -11.44 -0.65
C ASP A 224 15.35 -10.01 -0.22
N ASP A 225 16.02 -9.84 0.91
CA ASP A 225 16.49 -8.53 1.35
C ASP A 225 17.56 -8.01 0.38
N PHE A 226 17.46 -6.75 -0.03
CA PHE A 226 18.44 -6.15 -0.94
C PHE A 226 19.76 -5.85 -0.23
N TYR A 227 19.68 -5.36 1.00
CA TYR A 227 20.84 -5.04 1.83
C TYR A 227 21.00 -6.06 2.96
N ASP A 228 22.22 -6.51 3.20
CA ASP A 228 22.55 -7.23 4.42
C ASP A 228 22.48 -6.27 5.62
N ARG A 229 21.44 -6.44 6.45
CA ARG A 229 21.20 -5.65 7.67
C ARG A 229 21.08 -4.14 7.46
N GLY A 230 20.33 -3.74 6.47
CA GLY A 230 20.15 -2.33 6.12
C GLY A 230 18.80 -2.01 5.50
N GLU A 231 18.48 -0.73 5.51
CA GLU A 231 17.27 -0.16 4.93
C GLU A 231 17.60 0.91 3.90
N ILE A 232 16.79 1.08 2.86
CA ILE A 232 17.00 2.17 1.91
C ILE A 232 16.65 3.52 2.55
N ILE A 233 15.62 3.55 3.40
CA ILE A 233 15.23 4.72 4.19
C ILE A 233 14.81 4.26 5.57
N ALA A 234 15.39 4.88 6.61
CA ALA A 234 14.99 4.67 8.00
C ALA A 234 15.11 5.98 8.77
N SER A 235 14.25 6.16 9.77
CA SER A 235 14.24 7.38 10.60
C SER A 235 14.42 7.08 12.08
N THR A 236 15.14 7.94 12.76
CA THR A 236 15.20 7.97 14.24
C THR A 236 14.00 8.67 14.86
N ASP A 237 13.21 9.38 14.07
CA ASP A 237 11.98 10.04 14.53
C ASP A 237 10.83 9.02 14.59
N GLU A 238 10.31 8.78 15.78
CA GLU A 238 9.18 7.87 16.00
C GLU A 238 7.88 8.29 15.28
N ARG A 239 7.79 9.57 14.90
CA ARG A 239 6.63 10.12 14.18
C ARG A 239 6.71 9.94 12.67
N PHE A 240 7.86 9.59 12.13
CA PHE A 240 7.98 9.21 10.73
C PHE A 240 7.15 7.96 10.47
N ARG A 241 6.02 8.13 9.82
CA ARG A 241 5.04 7.08 9.52
C ARG A 241 4.74 7.10 8.02
N PRO A 242 5.69 6.64 7.20
CA PRO A 242 5.44 6.56 5.77
C PRO A 242 4.29 5.59 5.52
N VAL A 243 3.38 5.93 4.61
CA VAL A 243 2.17 5.13 4.33
C VAL A 243 1.99 4.87 2.85
N HIS A 244 2.58 5.69 1.99
CA HIS A 244 2.48 5.54 0.54
C HIS A 244 3.70 6.09 -0.16
N MET A 245 4.08 5.44 -1.27
CA MET A 245 5.07 5.93 -2.20
C MET A 245 4.42 6.14 -3.56
N VAL A 246 4.68 7.28 -4.18
CA VAL A 246 4.11 7.67 -5.47
C VAL A 246 5.23 7.93 -6.46
N PRO A 247 5.34 7.16 -7.54
CA PRO A 247 6.32 7.45 -8.59
C PRO A 247 6.14 8.87 -9.13
N SER A 248 7.23 9.59 -9.30
CA SER A 248 7.26 10.91 -9.90
C SER A 248 7.60 10.81 -11.39
N TRP A 249 7.10 11.78 -12.15
CA TRP A 249 7.35 11.90 -13.59
C TRP A 249 8.80 12.30 -13.93
N ASP A 250 9.56 12.75 -12.94
CA ASP A 250 10.98 13.11 -13.11
C ASP A 250 11.96 11.95 -12.86
N GLY A 251 11.44 10.73 -12.66
CA GLY A 251 12.24 9.54 -12.39
C GLY A 251 12.58 9.31 -10.91
N THR A 252 12.03 10.12 -9.99
CA THR A 252 12.10 9.94 -8.55
C THR A 252 10.80 9.36 -8.00
N PHE A 253 10.56 9.46 -6.70
CA PHE A 253 9.25 9.16 -6.08
C PHE A 253 9.02 10.06 -4.87
N TYR A 254 7.75 10.27 -4.57
CA TYR A 254 7.32 10.94 -3.36
C TYR A 254 7.00 9.94 -2.26
N ILE A 255 7.30 10.32 -1.01
CA ILE A 255 6.93 9.57 0.19
C ILE A 255 5.85 10.36 0.91
N ILE A 256 4.68 9.74 1.08
CA ILE A 256 3.60 10.29 1.88
C ILE A 256 3.80 9.82 3.31
N ASP A 257 4.07 10.77 4.20
CA ASP A 257 4.26 10.53 5.62
C ASP A 257 3.06 11.06 6.41
N MET A 258 2.37 10.18 7.10
CA MET A 258 1.27 10.53 8.00
C MET A 258 1.74 11.38 9.18
N TYR A 259 3.01 11.26 9.54
CA TYR A 259 3.70 11.92 10.64
C TYR A 259 2.90 11.94 11.94
N ARG A 260 2.68 10.75 12.47
CA ARG A 260 1.90 10.52 13.70
C ARG A 260 2.66 9.65 14.68
N GLY A 261 2.38 9.83 15.97
CA GLY A 261 2.95 8.94 16.98
C GLY A 261 2.44 7.50 16.89
N VAL A 262 1.23 7.31 16.35
CA VAL A 262 0.55 6.00 16.24
C VAL A 262 0.06 5.78 14.82
N SER A 263 0.37 4.62 14.26
CA SER A 263 -0.14 4.15 12.96
C SER A 263 -1.31 3.18 13.10
N GLN A 264 -1.40 2.44 14.20
CA GLN A 264 -2.43 1.43 14.44
C GLN A 264 -3.79 2.05 14.77
N ASP A 265 -4.85 1.64 14.09
CA ASP A 265 -6.21 2.06 14.41
C ASP A 265 -6.65 1.57 15.80
N TYR A 266 -7.43 2.40 16.50
CA TYR A 266 -7.79 2.21 17.92
C TYR A 266 -8.45 0.87 18.23
N PRO A 267 -9.41 0.35 17.43
CA PRO A 267 -10.03 -0.95 17.68
C PRO A 267 -9.06 -2.12 17.70
N TYR A 268 -7.95 -2.01 16.97
CA TYR A 268 -6.95 -3.06 16.83
C TYR A 268 -5.73 -2.90 17.76
N GLN A 269 -5.69 -1.82 18.55
CA GLN A 269 -4.63 -1.59 19.52
C GLN A 269 -4.71 -2.57 20.68
N THR A 270 -3.59 -3.25 20.96
CA THR A 270 -3.43 -4.07 22.16
C THR A 270 -3.35 -3.20 23.41
N ASN A 271 -3.63 -3.75 24.59
CA ASN A 271 -3.44 -3.04 25.85
C ASN A 271 -1.99 -2.56 26.04
N TYR A 272 -1.03 -3.35 25.54
CA TYR A 272 0.38 -2.96 25.55
C TYR A 272 0.58 -1.63 24.81
N LEU A 273 0.10 -1.53 23.55
CA LEU A 273 0.28 -0.33 22.75
C LEU A 273 -0.50 0.85 23.34
N LYS A 274 -1.69 0.64 23.89
CA LYS A 274 -2.48 1.70 24.53
C LYS A 274 -1.72 2.33 25.71
N ASN A 275 -1.13 1.50 26.56
CA ASN A 275 -0.30 1.99 27.67
C ASN A 275 0.94 2.76 27.16
N TYR A 276 1.61 2.22 26.14
CA TYR A 276 2.76 2.88 25.54
C TYR A 276 2.42 4.26 24.95
N ILE A 277 1.27 4.36 24.27
CA ILE A 277 0.78 5.63 23.71
C ILE A 277 0.54 6.66 24.81
N GLU A 278 -0.08 6.26 25.92
CA GLU A 278 -0.38 7.14 27.05
C GLU A 278 0.90 7.60 27.75
N GLU A 279 1.81 6.67 28.04
CA GLU A 279 3.10 6.96 28.72
C GLU A 279 3.98 7.92 27.91
N HIS A 280 3.92 7.89 26.58
CA HIS A 280 4.78 8.68 25.69
C HIS A 280 4.06 9.85 25.01
N GLY A 281 2.77 10.09 25.31
CA GLY A 281 1.99 11.20 24.75
C GLY A 281 1.87 11.14 23.22
N LEU A 282 1.76 9.95 22.64
CA LEU A 282 1.79 9.77 21.19
C LEU A 282 0.47 10.07 20.49
N ALA A 283 -0.64 10.19 21.22
CA ALA A 283 -1.97 10.42 20.66
C ALA A 283 -2.17 11.83 20.07
N ASP A 284 -1.42 12.81 20.54
CA ASP A 284 -1.69 14.24 20.30
C ASP A 284 -1.15 14.80 18.97
N HIS A 285 -0.35 14.01 18.25
CA HIS A 285 0.28 14.43 16.99
C HIS A 285 -0.68 14.20 15.82
N ARG A 286 -1.45 15.22 15.46
CA ARG A 286 -2.42 15.18 14.33
C ARG A 286 -2.22 16.39 13.41
N GLY A 287 -2.58 16.21 12.12
CA GLY A 287 -2.53 17.30 11.14
C GLY A 287 -1.13 17.72 10.73
N LEU A 288 -0.12 16.87 10.91
CA LEU A 288 1.30 17.17 10.64
C LEU A 288 1.85 16.37 9.45
N GLY A 289 0.96 15.75 8.65
CA GLY A 289 1.35 14.98 7.48
C GLY A 289 2.28 15.73 6.53
N ARG A 290 3.19 15.01 5.87
CA ARG A 290 4.24 15.54 5.01
C ARG A 290 4.37 14.75 3.72
N VAL A 291 5.00 15.39 2.76
CA VAL A 291 5.45 14.77 1.49
C VAL A 291 6.94 15.07 1.35
N TYR A 292 7.72 14.02 1.15
CA TYR A 292 9.14 14.11 0.84
C TYR A 292 9.39 13.74 -0.61
#